data_154cadfe8f8e4287ddfa9bdb7cb18eda
#
_entry.id   154cadfe8f8e4287ddfa9bdb7cb18eda
#
_cell.length_a   1.000
_cell.length_b   1.000
_cell.length_c   1.000
_cell.angle_alpha   90.00
_cell.angle_beta   90.00
_cell.angle_gamma   90.00
#
_symmetry.space_group_name_H-M   'P 1'
#
loop_
_entity.id
_entity.type
_entity.pdbx_description
1 polymer ?
#
loop_
_entity_poly.entity_id
_entity_poly.type
_entity_poly.pdbx_seq_one_letter_code
_entity_poly.pdbx_strand_id
1 'polypeptide(L)'
;MKELFRNRLRFRDLCQPLSTDNKSGFLFPRWRLLAEIALVFVVFFLQGAWPVPEVNEPYYLGKAIHYWNPSWAAGDFFLDSKDTHKVFYLTFGWLSLCMTPTVLAWTGRLITWWLLAWSWRRLSFAVLPRPGWSILSAALFAMLMDNFHMAGEWVIGGVEAKGFAYVFVFLGLESLVRNHWNRAWLLLGCASALHVLVGGWSAVAAGLAWLLIGPDRPKLRKMWLSILGGLLIALPGLLPAILLNANADAETIHQANQIYVFERLPHHLDIFHIYPLFIIRFVLLTSLYFALSWRISFVSGHGATNGRGFTTGAINNDVKSSIKRLCAFVTGAIAIALAGAAINLLVLFNRDLAAGLLRYYWFRLSDVAVPMGVAILGCWWIVDSWPARTAIARFAAVLAGLALIYHFGSLSIQRLQPVTPRAERLANPLDWQEACLWAADGRNTPPMARFITPRQAQTFKWYAGRAEVATWKDVPQNAAEIVQWWTRMQDLFATDGSDPEGPRYESLNELSPQRIEELGSKYQADFLITETADPPLNLKVVYRNESYIIYKVRDWGLGIGD
;
A
#
# COMPACT_ATOMS: atom_id res chain seq x y z
N MET A 1 -47.03 0.68 2.32
CA MET A 1 -46.18 -0.16 3.21
C MET A 1 -45.93 -1.59 2.71
N LYS A 2 -46.82 -2.23 1.93
CA LYS A 2 -46.64 -3.58 1.40
C LYS A 2 -45.67 -3.68 0.19
N GLU A 3 -45.38 -2.59 -0.54
CA GLU A 3 -44.41 -2.59 -1.65
C GLU A 3 -42.96 -2.33 -1.19
N LEU A 4 -42.73 -1.74 -0.03
CA LEU A 4 -41.41 -1.48 0.55
C LEU A 4 -40.72 -2.77 1.04
N PHE A 5 -41.47 -3.83 1.34
CA PHE A 5 -40.91 -5.11 1.81
C PHE A 5 -40.60 -6.12 0.69
N ARG A 6 -40.93 -5.83 -0.57
CA ARG A 6 -40.70 -6.76 -1.69
C ARG A 6 -39.30 -6.71 -2.28
N ASN A 7 -38.52 -5.69 -1.96
CA ASN A 7 -37.11 -5.59 -2.32
C ASN A 7 -36.17 -5.99 -1.14
N ARG A 8 -36.48 -7.10 -0.48
CA ARG A 8 -35.51 -7.73 0.42
C ARG A 8 -34.25 -8.04 -0.40
N LEU A 9 -33.13 -7.40 -0.05
CA LEU A 9 -31.79 -7.87 -0.37
C LEU A 9 -31.71 -9.35 0.04
N ARG A 10 -31.92 -10.26 -0.92
CA ARG A 10 -31.72 -11.67 -0.65
C ARG A 10 -30.21 -11.84 -0.54
N PHE A 11 -29.73 -12.31 0.59
CA PHE A 11 -28.35 -12.80 0.78
C PHE A 11 -27.92 -13.76 -0.36
N ARG A 12 -28.89 -14.36 -1.03
CA ARG A 12 -28.73 -15.15 -2.25
C ARG A 12 -28.13 -14.36 -3.42
N ASP A 13 -28.31 -13.05 -3.51
CA ASP A 13 -27.79 -12.23 -4.62
C ASP A 13 -26.31 -11.87 -4.42
N LEU A 14 -25.81 -11.96 -3.18
CA LEU A 14 -24.39 -11.87 -2.86
C LEU A 14 -23.64 -13.19 -3.14
N CYS A 15 -24.34 -14.33 -3.01
CA CYS A 15 -23.79 -15.67 -3.17
C CYS A 15 -24.24 -16.35 -4.47
N GLN A 16 -24.92 -15.66 -5.39
CA GLN A 16 -25.20 -16.26 -6.68
C GLN A 16 -23.86 -16.61 -7.34
N PRO A 17 -23.66 -17.91 -7.71
CA PRO A 17 -22.60 -18.25 -8.63
C PRO A 17 -22.84 -17.36 -9.85
N LEU A 18 -21.80 -16.67 -10.29
CA LEU A 18 -21.80 -15.78 -11.44
C LEU A 18 -22.63 -16.40 -12.54
N SER A 19 -23.89 -15.94 -12.69
CA SER A 19 -24.65 -16.25 -13.88
C SER A 19 -23.83 -15.70 -15.03
N THR A 20 -23.20 -16.57 -15.76
CA THR A 20 -22.68 -16.27 -17.08
C THR A 20 -23.89 -15.72 -17.82
N ASP A 21 -23.93 -14.37 -18.00
CA ASP A 21 -24.95 -13.75 -18.84
C ASP A 21 -24.87 -14.38 -20.22
N ASN A 22 -25.80 -15.29 -20.48
CA ASN A 22 -25.88 -16.20 -21.60
C ASN A 22 -26.46 -15.47 -22.82
N LYS A 23 -25.98 -14.23 -23.09
CA LYS A 23 -26.36 -13.47 -24.30
C LYS A 23 -25.30 -13.47 -25.39
N SER A 24 -24.09 -13.98 -25.10
CA SER A 24 -23.12 -14.34 -26.13
C SER A 24 -22.75 -15.81 -25.90
N GLY A 25 -23.11 -16.70 -26.84
CA GLY A 25 -22.99 -18.15 -26.76
C GLY A 25 -21.57 -18.73 -26.64
N PHE A 26 -20.69 -18.09 -25.90
CA PHE A 26 -19.37 -18.57 -25.52
C PHE A 26 -19.36 -18.93 -24.04
N LEU A 27 -19.78 -20.15 -23.73
CA LEU A 27 -19.45 -20.79 -22.45
C LEU A 27 -17.94 -21.00 -22.41
N PHE A 28 -17.21 -20.07 -21.75
CA PHE A 28 -15.79 -20.30 -21.46
C PHE A 28 -15.70 -21.53 -20.55
N PRO A 29 -14.93 -22.57 -20.92
CA PRO A 29 -14.64 -23.66 -20.00
C PRO A 29 -14.02 -23.12 -18.71
N ARG A 30 -14.48 -23.58 -17.56
CA ARG A 30 -14.01 -23.11 -16.23
C ARG A 30 -12.48 -23.16 -16.09
N TRP A 31 -11.82 -24.12 -16.76
CA TRP A 31 -10.38 -24.24 -16.75
C TRP A 31 -9.66 -23.05 -17.40
N ARG A 32 -10.22 -22.43 -18.46
CA ARG A 32 -9.64 -21.21 -19.08
C ARG A 32 -9.68 -20.02 -18.16
N LEU A 33 -10.75 -19.86 -17.39
CA LEU A 33 -10.85 -18.82 -16.38
C LEU A 33 -9.76 -19.00 -15.31
N LEU A 34 -9.60 -20.22 -14.79
CA LEU A 34 -8.57 -20.53 -13.80
C LEU A 34 -7.17 -20.35 -14.37
N ALA A 35 -6.94 -20.74 -15.63
CA ALA A 35 -5.66 -20.53 -16.31
C ALA A 35 -5.32 -19.04 -16.47
N GLU A 36 -6.28 -18.19 -16.86
CA GLU A 36 -6.05 -16.74 -16.92
C GLU A 36 -5.72 -16.17 -15.53
N ILE A 37 -6.44 -16.56 -14.48
CA ILE A 37 -6.14 -16.11 -13.11
C ILE A 37 -4.75 -16.57 -12.69
N ALA A 38 -4.39 -17.82 -12.96
CA ALA A 38 -3.08 -18.37 -12.66
C ALA A 38 -1.95 -17.61 -13.40
N LEU A 39 -2.16 -17.26 -14.66
CA LEU A 39 -1.17 -16.49 -15.43
C LEU A 39 -1.06 -15.03 -14.94
N VAL A 40 -2.16 -14.40 -14.55
CA VAL A 40 -2.12 -13.08 -13.87
C VAL A 40 -1.40 -13.19 -12.54
N PHE A 41 -1.64 -14.25 -11.77
CA PHE A 41 -0.91 -14.52 -10.53
C PHE A 41 0.60 -14.67 -10.78
N VAL A 42 1.00 -15.37 -11.84
CA VAL A 42 2.43 -15.50 -12.22
C VAL A 42 3.02 -14.13 -12.53
N VAL A 43 2.31 -13.25 -13.23
CA VAL A 43 2.75 -11.86 -13.46
C VAL A 43 2.96 -11.12 -12.13
N PHE A 44 2.02 -11.23 -11.20
CA PHE A 44 2.12 -10.57 -9.90
C PHE A 44 3.21 -11.21 -9.01
N PHE A 45 3.39 -12.51 -9.10
CA PHE A 45 4.51 -13.20 -8.47
C PHE A 45 5.86 -12.70 -9.02
N LEU A 46 6.01 -12.60 -10.34
CA LEU A 46 7.21 -12.05 -10.95
C LEU A 46 7.48 -10.59 -10.56
N GLN A 47 6.45 -9.80 -10.31
CA GLN A 47 6.60 -8.42 -9.81
C GLN A 47 7.01 -8.38 -8.33
N GLY A 48 6.34 -9.17 -7.49
CA GLY A 48 6.37 -9.01 -6.03
C GLY A 48 7.29 -9.96 -5.26
N ALA A 49 7.82 -11.04 -5.87
CA ALA A 49 8.54 -12.11 -5.16
C ALA A 49 9.99 -11.71 -4.81
N TRP A 50 10.16 -10.68 -4.00
CA TRP A 50 11.42 -10.29 -3.40
C TRP A 50 11.66 -11.05 -2.08
N PRO A 51 12.92 -11.17 -1.62
CA PRO A 51 13.22 -11.79 -0.33
C PRO A 51 12.42 -11.17 0.82
N VAL A 52 12.09 -11.98 1.82
CA VAL A 52 11.40 -11.56 3.04
C VAL A 52 12.44 -11.10 4.07
N PRO A 53 12.17 -9.98 4.78
CA PRO A 53 10.98 -9.14 4.73
C PRO A 53 11.02 -8.04 3.64
N GLU A 54 9.86 -7.69 3.09
CA GLU A 54 9.67 -6.50 2.25
C GLU A 54 9.54 -5.25 3.14
N VAL A 55 9.72 -4.07 2.55
CA VAL A 55 9.87 -2.77 3.23
C VAL A 55 8.89 -2.53 4.39
N ASN A 56 7.64 -2.93 4.24
CA ASN A 56 6.58 -2.67 5.22
C ASN A 56 6.18 -3.92 6.03
N GLU A 57 6.69 -5.11 5.71
CA GLU A 57 6.32 -6.32 6.44
C GLU A 57 6.72 -6.31 7.90
N PRO A 58 7.92 -5.82 8.29
CA PRO A 58 8.25 -5.68 9.72
C PRO A 58 7.27 -4.80 10.47
N TYR A 59 6.78 -3.73 9.84
CA TYR A 59 5.79 -2.82 10.41
C TYR A 59 4.42 -3.49 10.60
N TYR A 60 3.80 -4.00 9.51
CA TYR A 60 2.44 -4.52 9.55
C TYR A 60 2.34 -5.89 10.21
N LEU A 61 3.25 -6.80 9.86
CA LEU A 61 3.26 -8.13 10.46
C LEU A 61 3.80 -8.10 11.89
N GLY A 62 4.79 -7.25 12.19
CA GLY A 62 5.26 -7.04 13.57
C GLY A 62 4.11 -6.67 14.50
N LYS A 63 3.30 -5.68 14.12
CA LYS A 63 2.09 -5.29 14.86
C LYS A 63 1.06 -6.44 14.95
N ALA A 64 0.85 -7.18 13.86
CA ALA A 64 -0.07 -8.30 13.85
C ALA A 64 0.39 -9.46 14.75
N ILE A 65 1.68 -9.78 14.75
CA ILE A 65 2.29 -10.78 15.64
C ILE A 65 2.13 -10.36 17.09
N HIS A 66 2.52 -9.13 17.43
CA HIS A 66 2.43 -8.59 18.78
C HIS A 66 0.96 -8.52 19.27
N TYR A 67 0.01 -8.20 18.41
CA TYR A 67 -1.42 -8.19 18.75
C TYR A 67 -1.92 -9.55 19.25
N TRP A 68 -1.44 -10.64 18.66
CA TRP A 68 -1.83 -12.01 19.03
C TRP A 68 -0.89 -12.66 20.05
N ASN A 69 0.34 -12.19 20.16
CA ASN A 69 1.34 -12.62 21.11
C ASN A 69 2.04 -11.41 21.74
N PRO A 70 1.46 -10.75 22.75
CA PRO A 70 2.04 -9.57 23.40
C PRO A 70 3.40 -9.81 24.08
N SER A 71 3.80 -11.07 24.30
CA SER A 71 5.13 -11.40 24.82
C SER A 71 6.23 -11.31 23.76
N TRP A 72 5.89 -11.32 22.48
CA TRP A 72 6.85 -11.10 21.40
C TRP A 72 7.24 -9.63 21.32
N ALA A 73 8.51 -9.33 21.55
CA ALA A 73 9.05 -7.97 21.70
C ALA A 73 8.26 -7.13 22.73
N ALA A 74 7.98 -7.71 23.90
CA ALA A 74 7.18 -7.08 24.93
C ALA A 74 7.78 -5.75 25.40
N GLY A 75 6.95 -4.70 25.54
CA GLY A 75 7.36 -3.36 25.91
C GLY A 75 8.00 -2.57 24.77
N ASP A 76 7.89 -3.03 23.52
CA ASP A 76 8.30 -2.23 22.37
C ASP A 76 7.36 -1.05 22.16
N PHE A 77 7.93 0.15 22.14
CA PHE A 77 7.14 1.37 22.04
C PHE A 77 6.25 1.44 20.81
N PHE A 78 6.78 1.04 19.65
CA PHE A 78 6.03 1.09 18.41
C PHE A 78 4.94 0.02 18.38
N LEU A 79 5.26 -1.21 18.80
CA LEU A 79 4.29 -2.31 18.77
C LEU A 79 3.12 -2.08 19.74
N ASP A 80 3.38 -1.48 20.90
CA ASP A 80 2.35 -1.11 21.89
C ASP A 80 1.51 0.11 21.47
N SER A 81 1.99 0.91 20.50
CA SER A 81 1.32 2.12 20.06
C SER A 81 -0.03 1.85 19.39
N LYS A 82 -0.96 2.81 19.50
CA LYS A 82 -2.30 2.70 18.89
C LYS A 82 -2.25 2.77 17.37
N ASP A 83 -3.08 1.98 16.72
CA ASP A 83 -3.21 1.97 15.26
C ASP A 83 -4.62 1.61 14.77
N THR A 84 -4.83 1.66 13.44
CA THR A 84 -6.13 1.52 12.79
C THR A 84 -6.31 0.19 12.04
N HIS A 85 -5.30 -0.71 12.04
CA HIS A 85 -5.31 -1.91 11.19
C HIS A 85 -5.86 -3.18 11.88
N LYS A 86 -6.70 -3.02 12.91
CA LYS A 86 -7.23 -4.14 13.71
C LYS A 86 -7.98 -5.18 12.89
N VAL A 87 -8.70 -4.76 11.84
CA VAL A 87 -9.39 -5.70 10.94
C VAL A 87 -8.39 -6.63 10.23
N PHE A 88 -7.24 -6.12 9.80
CA PHE A 88 -6.17 -6.93 9.23
C PHE A 88 -5.59 -7.91 10.26
N TYR A 89 -5.36 -7.46 11.50
CA TYR A 89 -4.84 -8.34 12.56
C TYR A 89 -5.82 -9.46 12.90
N LEU A 90 -7.12 -9.16 12.97
CA LEU A 90 -8.17 -10.14 13.27
C LEU A 90 -8.42 -11.12 12.12
N THR A 91 -8.31 -10.67 10.87
CA THR A 91 -8.63 -11.51 9.70
C THR A 91 -7.45 -12.34 9.20
N PHE A 92 -6.23 -11.80 9.28
CA PHE A 92 -5.01 -12.45 8.78
C PHE A 92 -3.97 -12.68 9.88
N GLY A 93 -3.80 -11.73 10.80
CA GLY A 93 -2.71 -11.74 11.80
C GLY A 93 -2.72 -12.94 12.74
N TRP A 94 -3.87 -13.57 13.02
CA TRP A 94 -3.99 -14.74 13.88
C TRP A 94 -3.17 -15.95 13.39
N LEU A 95 -2.83 -16.00 12.10
CA LEU A 95 -1.95 -17.04 11.55
C LEU A 95 -0.55 -17.00 12.17
N SER A 96 -0.14 -15.88 12.75
CA SER A 96 1.12 -15.75 13.49
C SER A 96 1.23 -16.67 14.71
N LEU A 97 0.12 -17.17 15.24
CA LEU A 97 0.12 -18.13 16.34
C LEU A 97 0.67 -19.52 15.94
N CYS A 98 0.68 -19.82 14.64
CA CYS A 98 1.12 -21.12 14.12
C CYS A 98 2.20 -21.03 13.02
N MET A 99 2.66 -19.82 12.69
CA MET A 99 3.63 -19.58 11.62
C MET A 99 4.76 -18.68 12.10
N THR A 100 6.00 -18.96 11.65
CA THR A 100 7.11 -18.01 11.81
C THR A 100 6.86 -16.75 10.98
N PRO A 101 7.49 -15.59 11.30
CA PRO A 101 7.30 -14.36 10.56
C PRO A 101 7.53 -14.52 9.04
N THR A 102 8.58 -15.26 8.64
CA THR A 102 8.90 -15.53 7.24
C THR A 102 7.82 -16.34 6.53
N VAL A 103 7.31 -17.41 7.16
CA VAL A 103 6.24 -18.25 6.59
C VAL A 103 4.94 -17.47 6.52
N LEU A 104 4.64 -16.65 7.53
CA LEU A 104 3.47 -15.76 7.56
C LEU A 104 3.51 -14.76 6.40
N ALA A 105 4.67 -14.12 6.17
CA ALA A 105 4.85 -13.18 5.07
C ALA A 105 4.62 -13.84 3.70
N TRP A 106 5.26 -14.98 3.43
CA TRP A 106 5.05 -15.70 2.16
C TRP A 106 3.59 -16.16 1.98
N THR A 107 2.98 -16.69 3.03
CA THR A 107 1.56 -17.10 3.01
C THR A 107 0.66 -15.91 2.67
N GLY A 108 0.88 -14.76 3.32
CA GLY A 108 0.10 -13.55 3.06
C GLY A 108 0.30 -13.00 1.65
N ARG A 109 1.53 -12.99 1.15
CA ARG A 109 1.83 -12.58 -0.23
C ARG A 109 1.09 -13.44 -1.25
N LEU A 110 1.21 -14.77 -1.14
CA LEU A 110 0.58 -15.71 -2.07
C LEU A 110 -0.95 -15.58 -2.07
N ILE A 111 -1.55 -15.47 -0.88
CA ILE A 111 -3.00 -15.25 -0.75
C ILE A 111 -3.39 -13.90 -1.39
N THR A 112 -2.69 -12.82 -1.05
CA THR A 112 -2.99 -11.48 -1.55
C THR A 112 -2.85 -11.40 -3.07
N TRP A 113 -1.76 -11.92 -3.63
CA TRP A 113 -1.54 -11.90 -5.09
C TRP A 113 -2.54 -12.77 -5.84
N TRP A 114 -2.97 -13.91 -5.28
CA TRP A 114 -4.01 -14.73 -5.87
C TRP A 114 -5.36 -14.00 -5.89
N LEU A 115 -5.75 -13.38 -4.80
CA LEU A 115 -6.98 -12.59 -4.70
C LEU A 115 -6.94 -11.35 -5.60
N LEU A 116 -5.79 -10.67 -5.69
CA LEU A 116 -5.57 -9.57 -6.64
C LEU A 116 -5.67 -10.05 -8.09
N ALA A 117 -5.07 -11.20 -8.44
CA ALA A 117 -5.15 -11.77 -9.78
C ALA A 117 -6.61 -12.11 -10.18
N TRP A 118 -7.35 -12.69 -9.24
CA TRP A 118 -8.77 -12.99 -9.43
C TRP A 118 -9.61 -11.71 -9.62
N SER A 119 -9.44 -10.71 -8.76
CA SER A 119 -10.18 -9.44 -8.83
C SER A 119 -9.78 -8.62 -10.07
N TRP A 120 -8.49 -8.57 -10.41
CA TRP A 120 -7.99 -7.96 -11.64
C TRP A 120 -8.58 -8.58 -12.89
N ARG A 121 -8.55 -9.92 -13.00
CA ARG A 121 -9.15 -10.63 -14.12
C ARG A 121 -10.61 -10.28 -14.28
N ARG A 122 -11.38 -10.17 -13.20
CA ARG A 122 -12.80 -9.80 -13.24
C ARG A 122 -13.00 -8.36 -13.73
N LEU A 123 -12.21 -7.42 -13.21
CA LEU A 123 -12.28 -6.01 -13.60
C LEU A 123 -11.89 -5.82 -15.07
N SER A 124 -10.72 -6.30 -15.47
CA SER A 124 -10.21 -6.13 -16.84
C SER A 124 -11.14 -6.78 -17.88
N PHE A 125 -11.67 -7.97 -17.60
CA PHE A 125 -12.60 -8.64 -18.48
C PHE A 125 -13.99 -7.98 -18.55
N ALA A 126 -14.38 -7.22 -17.53
CA ALA A 126 -15.63 -6.45 -17.57
C ALA A 126 -15.55 -5.28 -18.58
N VAL A 127 -14.34 -4.79 -18.85
CA VAL A 127 -14.08 -3.69 -19.80
C VAL A 127 -13.61 -4.23 -21.15
N LEU A 128 -12.78 -5.27 -21.15
CA LEU A 128 -12.21 -5.89 -22.33
C LEU A 128 -12.53 -7.41 -22.32
N PRO A 129 -13.73 -7.83 -22.77
CA PRO A 129 -14.18 -9.24 -22.68
C PRO A 129 -13.54 -10.12 -23.77
N ARG A 130 -12.20 -10.20 -23.76
CA ARG A 130 -11.42 -11.01 -24.67
C ARG A 130 -10.41 -11.88 -23.90
N PRO A 131 -10.30 -13.18 -24.24
CA PRO A 131 -9.36 -14.08 -23.58
C PRO A 131 -7.91 -13.62 -23.71
N GLY A 132 -7.12 -13.82 -22.63
CA GLY A 132 -5.70 -13.51 -22.58
C GLY A 132 -5.35 -12.03 -22.37
N TRP A 133 -6.25 -11.10 -22.68
CA TRP A 133 -5.97 -9.67 -22.51
C TRP A 133 -5.93 -9.23 -21.05
N SER A 134 -6.54 -9.99 -20.16
CA SER A 134 -6.39 -9.79 -18.71
C SER A 134 -4.95 -9.94 -18.24
N ILE A 135 -4.19 -10.85 -18.85
CA ILE A 135 -2.79 -11.13 -18.54
C ILE A 135 -1.91 -9.94 -19.00
N LEU A 136 -2.11 -9.51 -20.26
CA LEU A 136 -1.35 -8.39 -20.81
C LEU A 136 -1.63 -7.09 -20.05
N SER A 137 -2.90 -6.81 -19.73
CA SER A 137 -3.25 -5.62 -18.94
C SER A 137 -2.70 -5.69 -17.50
N ALA A 138 -2.62 -6.88 -16.89
CA ALA A 138 -2.00 -7.07 -15.59
C ALA A 138 -0.49 -6.80 -15.63
N ALA A 139 0.19 -7.28 -16.67
CA ALA A 139 1.61 -7.04 -16.88
C ALA A 139 1.90 -5.55 -17.11
N LEU A 140 1.12 -4.87 -17.94
CA LEU A 140 1.21 -3.42 -18.12
C LEU A 140 0.93 -2.67 -16.82
N PHE A 141 -0.09 -3.04 -16.07
CA PHE A 141 -0.41 -2.44 -14.79
C PHE A 141 0.76 -2.55 -13.81
N ALA A 142 1.32 -3.76 -13.64
CA ALA A 142 2.45 -3.98 -12.75
C ALA A 142 3.68 -3.12 -13.15
N MET A 143 4.04 -3.11 -14.43
CA MET A 143 5.14 -2.31 -14.97
C MET A 143 4.89 -0.80 -14.78
N LEU A 144 3.69 -0.31 -15.09
CA LEU A 144 3.35 1.11 -14.97
C LEU A 144 3.33 1.56 -13.50
N MET A 145 2.80 0.74 -12.60
CA MET A 145 2.84 0.99 -11.15
C MET A 145 4.27 1.16 -10.64
N ASP A 146 5.18 0.30 -11.06
CA ASP A 146 6.57 0.30 -10.58
C ASP A 146 7.36 1.52 -11.10
N ASN A 147 7.05 2.00 -12.31
CA ASN A 147 7.86 3.02 -12.98
C ASN A 147 7.22 4.42 -13.06
N PHE A 148 5.91 4.56 -12.84
CA PHE A 148 5.18 5.80 -13.11
C PHE A 148 4.32 6.28 -11.93
N HIS A 149 4.52 5.74 -10.72
CA HIS A 149 3.92 6.31 -9.51
C HIS A 149 4.54 7.69 -9.21
N MET A 150 3.79 8.56 -8.55
CA MET A 150 4.27 9.86 -8.10
C MET A 150 4.69 9.81 -6.62
N ALA A 151 3.78 9.36 -5.77
CA ALA A 151 3.92 9.38 -4.32
C ALA A 151 4.28 8.02 -3.70
N GLY A 152 4.77 7.06 -4.51
CA GLY A 152 5.31 5.79 -4.03
C GLY A 152 4.27 4.77 -3.58
N GLU A 153 3.04 4.83 -4.11
CA GLU A 153 2.05 3.78 -3.82
C GLU A 153 2.32 2.52 -4.65
N TRP A 154 2.04 1.37 -4.06
CA TRP A 154 2.16 0.06 -4.71
C TRP A 154 1.07 -0.89 -4.21
N VAL A 155 0.70 -1.88 -5.04
CA VAL A 155 -0.36 -2.87 -4.78
C VAL A 155 0.21 -4.28 -4.72
N ILE A 156 1.24 -4.57 -5.53
CA ILE A 156 1.86 -5.88 -5.68
C ILE A 156 3.23 -5.84 -5.00
N GLY A 157 3.40 -6.56 -3.91
CA GLY A 157 4.63 -6.55 -3.11
C GLY A 157 4.45 -7.35 -1.82
N GLY A 158 5.03 -6.90 -0.71
CA GLY A 158 4.89 -7.50 0.61
C GLY A 158 3.45 -7.51 1.12
N VAL A 159 3.19 -8.29 2.17
CA VAL A 159 1.85 -8.37 2.74
C VAL A 159 1.56 -7.20 3.67
N GLU A 160 0.46 -6.51 3.38
CA GLU A 160 -0.07 -5.39 4.19
C GLU A 160 -1.59 -5.32 4.08
N ALA A 161 -2.22 -4.59 5.00
CA ALA A 161 -3.67 -4.34 5.00
C ALA A 161 -4.17 -3.76 3.67
N LYS A 162 -3.39 -2.86 3.03
CA LYS A 162 -3.79 -2.24 1.76
C LYS A 162 -3.87 -3.21 0.60
N GLY A 163 -3.03 -4.26 0.55
CA GLY A 163 -3.11 -5.29 -0.50
C GLY A 163 -4.47 -5.98 -0.52
N PHE A 164 -4.98 -6.37 0.66
CA PHE A 164 -6.33 -6.93 0.80
C PHE A 164 -7.42 -5.89 0.49
N ALA A 165 -7.22 -4.63 0.87
CA ALA A 165 -8.17 -3.57 0.53
C ALA A 165 -8.30 -3.37 -0.97
N TYR A 166 -7.20 -3.41 -1.75
CA TYR A 166 -7.24 -3.31 -3.22
C TYR A 166 -7.96 -4.48 -3.89
N VAL A 167 -7.98 -5.67 -3.30
CA VAL A 167 -8.85 -6.76 -3.80
C VAL A 167 -10.31 -6.29 -3.85
N PHE A 168 -10.79 -5.69 -2.75
CA PHE A 168 -12.16 -5.19 -2.69
C PHE A 168 -12.38 -3.93 -3.54
N VAL A 169 -11.37 -3.08 -3.71
CA VAL A 169 -11.43 -1.95 -4.66
C VAL A 169 -11.62 -2.45 -6.09
N PHE A 170 -10.84 -3.43 -6.54
CA PHE A 170 -10.98 -3.99 -7.91
C PHE A 170 -12.32 -4.70 -8.12
N LEU A 171 -12.83 -5.42 -7.12
CA LEU A 171 -14.17 -6.02 -7.18
C LEU A 171 -15.28 -4.95 -7.15
N GLY A 172 -15.09 -3.88 -6.38
CA GLY A 172 -15.96 -2.71 -6.35
C GLY A 172 -16.01 -2.02 -7.71
N LEU A 173 -14.85 -1.83 -8.32
CA LEU A 173 -14.74 -1.29 -9.68
C LEU A 173 -15.36 -2.21 -10.74
N GLU A 174 -15.14 -3.52 -10.67
CA GLU A 174 -15.83 -4.48 -11.54
C GLU A 174 -17.35 -4.32 -11.44
N SER A 175 -17.85 -4.15 -10.22
CA SER A 175 -19.28 -3.95 -9.99
C SER A 175 -19.74 -2.58 -10.53
N LEU A 176 -18.97 -1.53 -10.35
CA LEU A 176 -19.24 -0.19 -10.87
C LEU A 176 -19.27 -0.16 -12.40
N VAL A 177 -18.26 -0.73 -13.07
CA VAL A 177 -18.23 -0.76 -14.55
C VAL A 177 -19.35 -1.59 -15.15
N ARG A 178 -19.83 -2.62 -14.44
CA ARG A 178 -21.02 -3.41 -14.80
C ARG A 178 -22.35 -2.76 -14.37
N ASN A 179 -22.33 -1.53 -13.87
CA ASN A 179 -23.52 -0.81 -13.38
C ASN A 179 -24.20 -1.44 -12.14
N HIS A 180 -23.48 -2.24 -11.37
CA HIS A 180 -23.94 -2.84 -10.11
C HIS A 180 -23.55 -1.98 -8.92
N TRP A 181 -24.03 -0.74 -8.86
CA TRP A 181 -23.64 0.28 -7.87
C TRP A 181 -23.86 -0.15 -6.42
N ASN A 182 -24.98 -0.84 -6.14
CA ASN A 182 -25.27 -1.32 -4.79
C ASN A 182 -24.18 -2.25 -4.26
N ARG A 183 -23.70 -3.15 -5.11
CA ARG A 183 -22.59 -4.05 -4.77
C ARG A 183 -21.27 -3.30 -4.66
N ALA A 184 -21.04 -2.30 -5.52
CA ALA A 184 -19.84 -1.48 -5.46
C ALA A 184 -19.69 -0.79 -4.10
N TRP A 185 -20.74 -0.16 -3.56
CA TRP A 185 -20.71 0.51 -2.27
C TRP A 185 -20.38 -0.44 -1.12
N LEU A 186 -20.96 -1.65 -1.11
CA LEU A 186 -20.66 -2.65 -0.06
C LEU A 186 -19.20 -3.10 -0.12
N LEU A 187 -18.67 -3.34 -1.33
CA LEU A 187 -17.27 -3.78 -1.51
C LEU A 187 -16.28 -2.67 -1.16
N LEU A 188 -16.59 -1.41 -1.46
CA LEU A 188 -15.77 -0.27 -1.03
C LEU A 188 -15.82 -0.08 0.50
N GLY A 189 -16.95 -0.43 1.15
CA GLY A 189 -17.04 -0.55 2.60
C GLY A 189 -16.08 -1.60 3.17
N CYS A 190 -15.99 -2.78 2.55
CA CYS A 190 -15.01 -3.82 2.93
C CYS A 190 -13.57 -3.33 2.74
N ALA A 191 -13.27 -2.61 1.65
CA ALA A 191 -11.96 -2.01 1.45
C ALA A 191 -11.61 -1.01 2.55
N SER A 192 -12.59 -0.16 2.95
CA SER A 192 -12.43 0.84 4.01
C SER A 192 -12.24 0.20 5.39
N ALA A 193 -12.90 -0.94 5.66
CA ALA A 193 -12.71 -1.68 6.91
C ALA A 193 -11.26 -2.19 7.06
N LEU A 194 -10.64 -2.66 5.97
CA LEU A 194 -9.27 -3.17 5.97
C LEU A 194 -8.23 -2.03 5.97
N HIS A 195 -8.47 -1.00 5.15
CA HIS A 195 -7.57 0.14 5.05
C HIS A 195 -8.36 1.42 4.73
N VAL A 196 -8.56 2.26 5.76
CA VAL A 196 -9.46 3.43 5.72
C VAL A 196 -9.17 4.36 4.54
N LEU A 197 -7.89 4.71 4.31
CA LEU A 197 -7.54 5.66 3.26
C LEU A 197 -7.73 5.07 1.85
N VAL A 198 -7.36 3.81 1.62
CA VAL A 198 -7.53 3.16 0.31
C VAL A 198 -9.01 3.02 -0.02
N GLY A 199 -9.80 2.48 0.91
CA GLY A 199 -11.25 2.30 0.71
C GLY A 199 -11.99 3.64 0.68
N GLY A 200 -11.65 4.57 1.58
CA GLY A 200 -12.27 5.89 1.66
C GLY A 200 -12.07 6.71 0.39
N TRP A 201 -10.84 6.86 -0.09
CA TRP A 201 -10.57 7.55 -1.35
C TRP A 201 -11.21 6.85 -2.55
N SER A 202 -11.28 5.52 -2.55
CA SER A 202 -11.99 4.77 -3.60
C SER A 202 -13.49 5.02 -3.57
N ALA A 203 -14.10 5.16 -2.38
CA ALA A 203 -15.50 5.52 -2.23
C ALA A 203 -15.78 6.95 -2.69
N VAL A 204 -14.89 7.91 -2.36
CA VAL A 204 -14.97 9.29 -2.87
C VAL A 204 -14.85 9.32 -4.40
N ALA A 205 -13.88 8.61 -4.99
CA ALA A 205 -13.71 8.51 -6.44
C ALA A 205 -14.92 7.87 -7.12
N ALA A 206 -15.56 6.85 -6.51
CA ALA A 206 -16.81 6.27 -6.98
C ALA A 206 -17.99 7.28 -6.93
N GLY A 207 -18.04 8.11 -5.88
CA GLY A 207 -19.00 9.22 -5.78
C GLY A 207 -18.80 10.26 -6.88
N LEU A 208 -17.56 10.66 -7.13
CA LEU A 208 -17.21 11.56 -8.25
C LEU A 208 -17.55 10.91 -9.61
N ALA A 209 -17.26 9.62 -9.78
CA ALA A 209 -17.63 8.89 -10.99
C ALA A 209 -19.16 8.91 -11.20
N TRP A 210 -19.94 8.73 -10.13
CA TRP A 210 -21.41 8.82 -10.21
C TRP A 210 -21.89 10.20 -10.67
N LEU A 211 -21.22 11.27 -10.26
CA LEU A 211 -21.49 12.62 -10.74
C LEU A 211 -21.11 12.80 -12.23
N LEU A 212 -19.94 12.30 -12.62
CA LEU A 212 -19.33 12.51 -13.96
C LEU A 212 -20.04 11.74 -15.08
N ILE A 213 -20.67 10.59 -14.79
CA ILE A 213 -21.38 9.82 -15.83
C ILE A 213 -22.68 10.50 -16.32
N GLY A 214 -23.16 11.52 -15.63
CA GLY A 214 -24.29 12.36 -16.05
C GLY A 214 -25.64 11.66 -15.99
N PRO A 215 -26.49 11.76 -17.06
CA PRO A 215 -27.87 11.24 -17.03
C PRO A 215 -27.98 9.72 -16.83
N ASP A 216 -26.94 8.97 -17.17
CA ASP A 216 -26.90 7.51 -17.06
C ASP A 216 -26.71 7.02 -15.60
N ARG A 217 -26.59 7.94 -14.64
CA ARG A 217 -26.39 7.61 -13.23
C ARG A 217 -27.64 7.06 -12.57
N PRO A 218 -27.54 6.01 -11.74
CA PRO A 218 -28.66 5.53 -10.96
C PRO A 218 -29.09 6.57 -9.94
N LYS A 219 -30.40 6.59 -9.65
CA LYS A 219 -30.97 7.52 -8.63
C LYS A 219 -30.44 7.15 -7.23
N LEU A 220 -30.01 8.12 -6.42
CA LEU A 220 -29.52 7.91 -5.05
C LEU A 220 -30.49 7.10 -4.18
N ARG A 221 -31.81 7.34 -4.33
CA ARG A 221 -32.85 6.58 -3.60
C ARG A 221 -32.83 5.06 -3.86
N LYS A 222 -32.14 4.60 -4.92
CA LYS A 222 -31.95 3.17 -5.20
C LYS A 222 -30.68 2.59 -4.56
N MET A 223 -29.78 3.45 -4.09
CA MET A 223 -28.47 3.07 -3.57
C MET A 223 -28.27 3.37 -2.08
N TRP A 224 -29.13 4.19 -1.46
CA TRP A 224 -28.90 4.70 -0.11
C TRP A 224 -28.71 3.60 0.94
N LEU A 225 -29.48 2.50 0.85
CA LEU A 225 -29.32 1.34 1.75
C LEU A 225 -27.95 0.67 1.59
N SER A 226 -27.44 0.59 0.36
CA SER A 226 -26.14 -0.02 0.10
C SER A 226 -25.00 0.93 0.47
N ILE A 227 -25.18 2.23 0.35
CA ILE A 227 -24.25 3.25 0.85
C ILE A 227 -24.20 3.16 2.39
N LEU A 228 -25.35 3.13 3.05
CA LEU A 228 -25.40 2.94 4.50
C LEU A 228 -24.79 1.59 4.92
N GLY A 229 -25.11 0.50 4.21
CA GLY A 229 -24.52 -0.81 4.46
C GLY A 229 -23.00 -0.80 4.28
N GLY A 230 -22.49 -0.15 3.25
CA GLY A 230 -21.05 0.04 3.03
C GLY A 230 -20.40 0.85 4.16
N LEU A 231 -21.03 1.91 4.64
CA LEU A 231 -20.57 2.68 5.78
C LEU A 231 -20.53 1.84 7.06
N LEU A 232 -21.58 1.05 7.33
CA LEU A 232 -21.61 0.15 8.50
C LEU A 232 -20.50 -0.91 8.42
N ILE A 233 -20.25 -1.47 7.24
CA ILE A 233 -19.13 -2.41 7.02
C ILE A 233 -17.78 -1.73 7.25
N ALA A 234 -17.64 -0.46 6.91
CA ALA A 234 -16.42 0.32 7.10
C ALA A 234 -16.12 0.65 8.58
N LEU A 235 -17.13 0.67 9.46
CA LEU A 235 -16.99 1.12 10.86
C LEU A 235 -15.85 0.42 11.64
N PRO A 236 -15.60 -0.90 11.53
CA PRO A 236 -14.50 -1.53 12.26
C PRO A 236 -13.12 -0.96 11.94
N GLY A 237 -12.90 -0.41 10.73
CA GLY A 237 -11.67 0.31 10.38
C GLY A 237 -11.77 1.82 10.64
N LEU A 238 -12.93 2.41 10.32
CA LEU A 238 -13.14 3.85 10.39
C LEU A 238 -13.22 4.37 11.82
N LEU A 239 -13.92 3.66 12.73
CA LEU A 239 -14.08 4.10 14.10
C LEU A 239 -12.75 4.20 14.87
N PRO A 240 -11.84 3.19 14.83
CA PRO A 240 -10.50 3.34 15.39
C PRO A 240 -9.72 4.53 14.81
N ALA A 241 -9.88 4.83 13.51
CA ALA A 241 -9.19 5.94 12.87
C ALA A 241 -9.72 7.31 13.35
N ILE A 242 -11.03 7.46 13.54
CA ILE A 242 -11.64 8.68 14.07
C ILE A 242 -11.25 8.88 15.54
N LEU A 243 -11.25 7.82 16.32
CA LEU A 243 -10.95 7.87 17.76
C LEU A 243 -9.45 7.88 18.07
N LEU A 244 -8.59 7.73 17.06
CA LEU A 244 -7.15 7.59 17.23
C LEU A 244 -6.53 8.72 18.06
N ASN A 245 -6.95 9.94 17.83
CA ASN A 245 -6.45 11.16 18.49
C ASN A 245 -7.47 11.81 19.45
N ALA A 246 -8.53 11.10 19.86
CA ALA A 246 -9.60 11.68 20.68
C ALA A 246 -9.14 12.24 22.03
N ASN A 247 -8.02 11.75 22.56
CA ASN A 247 -7.46 12.18 23.85
C ASN A 247 -6.24 13.12 23.70
N ALA A 248 -5.89 13.54 22.49
CA ALA A 248 -4.79 14.48 22.26
C ALA A 248 -5.34 15.92 22.19
N ASP A 249 -4.63 16.87 22.77
CA ASP A 249 -4.91 18.29 22.61
C ASP A 249 -4.54 18.79 21.21
N ALA A 250 -5.01 19.99 20.87
CA ALA A 250 -4.83 20.56 19.54
C ALA A 250 -3.36 20.80 19.21
N GLU A 251 -2.56 21.23 20.17
CA GLU A 251 -1.13 21.50 19.97
C GLU A 251 -0.37 20.23 19.65
N THR A 252 -0.57 19.15 20.41
CA THR A 252 -0.02 17.83 20.15
C THR A 252 -0.40 17.31 18.75
N ILE A 253 -1.66 17.54 18.33
CA ILE A 253 -2.12 17.14 16.99
C ILE A 253 -1.40 17.95 15.91
N HIS A 254 -1.23 19.26 16.09
CA HIS A 254 -0.52 20.13 15.14
C HIS A 254 0.95 19.70 15.01
N GLN A 255 1.64 19.54 16.13
CA GLN A 255 3.04 19.08 16.15
C GLN A 255 3.19 17.70 15.47
N ALA A 256 2.33 16.75 15.80
CA ALA A 256 2.35 15.43 15.17
C ALA A 256 2.13 15.49 13.65
N ASN A 257 1.24 16.38 13.18
CA ASN A 257 1.01 16.55 11.75
C ASN A 257 2.24 17.14 11.04
N GLN A 258 2.91 18.12 11.65
CA GLN A 258 4.15 18.70 11.12
C GLN A 258 5.23 17.61 10.99
N ILE A 259 5.49 16.87 12.07
CA ILE A 259 6.46 15.77 12.10
C ILE A 259 6.11 14.73 11.03
N TYR A 260 4.86 14.29 10.97
CA TYR A 260 4.43 13.22 10.08
C TYR A 260 4.56 13.60 8.61
N VAL A 261 4.12 14.81 8.25
CA VAL A 261 4.05 15.27 6.85
C VAL A 261 5.40 15.76 6.36
N PHE A 262 6.09 16.61 7.13
CA PHE A 262 7.27 17.32 6.62
C PHE A 262 8.60 16.69 7.04
N GLU A 263 8.65 15.98 8.19
CA GLU A 263 9.90 15.36 8.63
C GLU A 263 9.96 13.88 8.21
N ARG A 264 8.85 13.14 8.43
CA ARG A 264 8.87 11.68 8.24
C ARG A 264 8.51 11.24 6.82
N LEU A 265 7.50 11.84 6.20
CA LEU A 265 6.91 11.38 4.94
C LEU A 265 6.77 12.46 3.85
N PRO A 266 7.66 13.47 3.77
CA PRO A 266 7.50 14.53 2.78
C PRO A 266 7.48 13.99 1.35
N HIS A 267 8.29 12.98 1.05
CA HIS A 267 8.37 12.32 -0.26
C HIS A 267 7.08 11.58 -0.69
N HIS A 268 6.10 11.44 0.20
CA HIS A 268 4.78 10.85 -0.10
C HIS A 268 3.64 11.87 -0.05
N LEU A 269 3.80 12.95 0.72
CA LEU A 269 2.71 13.83 1.12
C LEU A 269 2.86 15.26 0.62
N ASP A 270 4.10 15.73 0.46
CA ASP A 270 4.40 17.09 0.04
C ASP A 270 4.99 17.10 -1.38
N ILE A 271 4.24 17.66 -2.34
CA ILE A 271 4.63 17.67 -3.76
C ILE A 271 5.94 18.40 -4.00
N PHE A 272 6.31 19.36 -3.13
CA PHE A 272 7.58 20.09 -3.23
C PHE A 272 8.80 19.22 -2.87
N HIS A 273 8.57 18.11 -2.13
CA HIS A 273 9.61 17.15 -1.71
C HIS A 273 9.55 15.83 -2.49
N ILE A 274 8.57 15.67 -3.38
CA ILE A 274 8.54 14.55 -4.32
C ILE A 274 9.60 14.78 -5.39
N TYR A 275 10.42 13.76 -5.66
CA TYR A 275 11.47 13.87 -6.66
C TYR A 275 10.88 14.21 -8.05
N PRO A 276 11.36 15.27 -8.73
CA PRO A 276 10.71 15.83 -9.94
C PRO A 276 10.49 14.81 -11.06
N LEU A 277 11.38 13.83 -11.21
CA LEU A 277 11.24 12.79 -12.23
C LEU A 277 9.99 11.93 -12.02
N PHE A 278 9.59 11.66 -10.77
CA PHE A 278 8.35 10.92 -10.48
C PHE A 278 7.12 11.73 -10.89
N ILE A 279 7.13 13.04 -10.61
CA ILE A 279 6.05 13.93 -11.02
C ILE A 279 5.95 13.96 -12.56
N ILE A 280 7.07 14.14 -13.27
CA ILE A 280 7.11 14.17 -14.75
C ILE A 280 6.56 12.87 -15.32
N ARG A 281 7.02 11.71 -14.85
CA ARG A 281 6.54 10.38 -15.29
C ARG A 281 5.05 10.22 -15.06
N PHE A 282 4.56 10.62 -13.89
CA PHE A 282 3.14 10.55 -13.56
C PHE A 282 2.29 11.48 -14.44
N VAL A 283 2.75 12.70 -14.72
CA VAL A 283 2.08 13.66 -15.62
C VAL A 283 2.02 13.12 -17.04
N LEU A 284 3.11 12.52 -17.54
CA LEU A 284 3.14 11.88 -18.85
C LEU A 284 2.15 10.72 -18.94
N LEU A 285 2.10 9.86 -17.90
CA LEU A 285 1.14 8.76 -17.86
C LEU A 285 -0.31 9.25 -17.79
N THR A 286 -0.56 10.29 -17.01
CA THR A 286 -1.88 10.93 -16.90
C THR A 286 -2.30 11.56 -18.24
N SER A 287 -1.37 12.18 -18.95
CA SER A 287 -1.61 12.73 -20.30
C SER A 287 -1.96 11.62 -21.30
N LEU A 288 -1.25 10.48 -21.24
CA LEU A 288 -1.55 9.31 -22.05
C LEU A 288 -2.95 8.73 -21.71
N TYR A 289 -3.31 8.69 -20.43
CA TYR A 289 -4.66 8.30 -20.00
C TYR A 289 -5.73 9.18 -20.64
N PHE A 290 -5.58 10.50 -20.59
CA PHE A 290 -6.55 11.43 -21.20
C PHE A 290 -6.60 11.29 -22.72
N ALA A 291 -5.47 11.10 -23.39
CA ALA A 291 -5.42 10.86 -24.83
C ALA A 291 -6.18 9.59 -25.23
N LEU A 292 -5.99 8.48 -24.49
CA LEU A 292 -6.73 7.23 -24.71
C LEU A 292 -8.23 7.40 -24.44
N SER A 293 -8.60 8.02 -23.34
CA SER A 293 -9.98 8.27 -22.95
C SER A 293 -10.72 9.16 -23.97
N TRP A 294 -10.10 10.22 -24.42
CA TRP A 294 -10.65 11.13 -25.45
C TRP A 294 -10.84 10.42 -26.79
N ARG A 295 -9.82 9.67 -27.25
CA ARG A 295 -9.90 8.89 -28.51
C ARG A 295 -11.04 7.89 -28.50
N ILE A 296 -11.24 7.18 -27.38
CA ILE A 296 -12.32 6.21 -27.24
C ILE A 296 -13.68 6.91 -27.31
N SER A 297 -13.82 8.06 -26.68
CA SER A 297 -15.04 8.88 -26.68
C SER A 297 -15.36 9.41 -28.08
N PHE A 298 -14.36 9.89 -28.82
CA PHE A 298 -14.50 10.43 -30.18
C PHE A 298 -14.93 9.37 -31.20
N VAL A 299 -14.27 8.20 -31.20
CA VAL A 299 -14.62 7.07 -32.09
C VAL A 299 -16.05 6.58 -31.82
N SER A 300 -16.50 6.65 -30.59
CA SER A 300 -17.86 6.27 -30.20
C SER A 300 -18.96 7.21 -30.71
N GLY A 301 -18.64 8.48 -30.96
CA GLY A 301 -19.58 9.52 -31.44
C GLY A 301 -19.76 9.57 -32.95
N HIS A 302 -18.79 9.13 -33.74
CA HIS A 302 -18.79 9.29 -35.21
C HIS A 302 -19.12 8.02 -36.00
N GLY A 303 -19.46 6.90 -35.35
CA GLY A 303 -19.73 5.62 -35.98
C GLY A 303 -21.05 5.51 -36.78
N ALA A 304 -21.79 6.60 -36.98
CA ALA A 304 -23.14 6.55 -37.56
C ALA A 304 -23.29 7.12 -38.98
N THR A 305 -22.26 7.70 -39.62
CA THR A 305 -22.52 8.51 -40.85
C THR A 305 -21.61 8.29 -42.06
N ASN A 306 -20.76 7.29 -42.15
CA ASN A 306 -20.03 7.06 -43.40
C ASN A 306 -20.35 5.74 -44.02
N GLY A 307 -21.21 5.79 -45.05
CA GLY A 307 -21.73 4.71 -45.88
C GLY A 307 -20.70 4.03 -46.79
N ARG A 308 -19.52 3.66 -46.29
CA ARG A 308 -18.62 2.71 -46.93
C ARG A 308 -18.38 1.53 -46.00
N GLY A 309 -18.95 0.38 -46.37
CA GLY A 309 -19.06 -0.86 -45.64
C GLY A 309 -17.76 -1.49 -45.15
N PHE A 310 -17.18 -0.91 -44.10
CA PHE A 310 -16.36 -1.67 -43.16
C PHE A 310 -17.11 -1.67 -41.84
N THR A 311 -17.76 -2.78 -41.57
CA THR A 311 -18.29 -3.11 -40.24
C THR A 311 -17.07 -3.24 -39.30
N THR A 312 -16.56 -2.09 -38.80
CA THR A 312 -15.89 -2.10 -37.50
C THR A 312 -16.92 -2.69 -36.54
N GLY A 313 -16.65 -3.88 -36.04
CA GLY A 313 -17.64 -4.66 -35.27
C GLY A 313 -18.26 -3.73 -34.23
N ALA A 314 -19.60 -3.59 -34.30
CA ALA A 314 -20.34 -2.66 -33.47
C ALA A 314 -19.94 -2.92 -32.02
N ILE A 315 -19.20 -1.98 -31.43
CA ILE A 315 -18.82 -2.05 -30.02
C ILE A 315 -20.13 -2.15 -29.26
N ASN A 316 -20.31 -3.24 -28.53
CA ASN A 316 -21.50 -3.45 -27.73
C ASN A 316 -21.69 -2.24 -26.83
N ASN A 317 -22.86 -1.62 -26.79
CA ASN A 317 -23.17 -0.45 -25.99
C ASN A 317 -22.84 -0.68 -24.50
N ASP A 318 -22.90 -1.92 -24.04
CA ASP A 318 -22.54 -2.29 -22.67
C ASP A 318 -21.03 -2.08 -22.39
N VAL A 319 -20.15 -2.40 -23.36
CA VAL A 319 -18.70 -2.19 -23.25
C VAL A 319 -18.36 -0.69 -23.24
N LYS A 320 -19.00 0.10 -24.12
CA LYS A 320 -18.85 1.57 -24.13
C LYS A 320 -19.23 2.18 -22.78
N SER A 321 -20.35 1.73 -22.22
CA SER A 321 -20.82 2.18 -20.91
C SER A 321 -19.89 1.76 -19.78
N SER A 322 -19.27 0.58 -19.85
CA SER A 322 -18.27 0.10 -18.90
C SER A 322 -17.01 0.96 -18.94
N ILE A 323 -16.50 1.28 -20.14
CA ILE A 323 -15.36 2.17 -20.34
C ILE A 323 -15.66 3.56 -19.78
N LYS A 324 -16.81 4.15 -20.08
CA LYS A 324 -17.22 5.46 -19.56
C LYS A 324 -17.20 5.50 -18.04
N ARG A 325 -17.69 4.45 -17.37
CA ARG A 325 -17.67 4.34 -15.91
C ARG A 325 -16.26 4.17 -15.34
N LEU A 326 -15.41 3.38 -16.00
CA LEU A 326 -13.99 3.25 -15.62
C LEU A 326 -13.28 4.60 -15.75
N CYS A 327 -13.44 5.30 -16.89
CA CYS A 327 -12.86 6.62 -17.09
C CYS A 327 -13.34 7.61 -16.03
N ALA A 328 -14.62 7.62 -15.69
CA ALA A 328 -15.16 8.50 -14.67
C ALA A 328 -14.52 8.25 -13.29
N PHE A 329 -14.28 7.00 -12.92
CA PHE A 329 -13.58 6.67 -11.66
C PHE A 329 -12.11 7.13 -11.67
N VAL A 330 -11.37 6.86 -12.74
CA VAL A 330 -9.95 7.29 -12.86
C VAL A 330 -9.86 8.81 -12.85
N THR A 331 -10.75 9.51 -13.57
CA THR A 331 -10.83 10.97 -13.53
C THR A 331 -11.16 11.48 -12.12
N GLY A 332 -12.05 10.80 -11.39
CA GLY A 332 -12.32 11.10 -9.98
C GLY A 332 -11.08 10.96 -9.10
N ALA A 333 -10.26 9.92 -9.29
CA ALA A 333 -9.00 9.75 -8.57
C ALA A 333 -7.97 10.85 -8.92
N ILE A 334 -7.89 11.28 -10.19
CA ILE A 334 -7.06 12.41 -10.61
C ILE A 334 -7.56 13.72 -9.96
N ALA A 335 -8.87 13.94 -9.90
CA ALA A 335 -9.45 15.12 -9.25
C ALA A 335 -9.10 15.18 -7.75
N ILE A 336 -9.08 14.04 -7.05
CA ILE A 336 -8.61 13.96 -5.66
C ILE A 336 -7.13 14.36 -5.58
N ALA A 337 -6.27 13.86 -6.45
CA ALA A 337 -4.85 14.22 -6.47
C ALA A 337 -4.64 15.72 -6.78
N LEU A 338 -5.41 16.30 -7.69
CA LEU A 338 -5.39 17.74 -7.97
C LEU A 338 -5.84 18.57 -6.77
N ALA A 339 -6.85 18.11 -6.02
CA ALA A 339 -7.24 18.73 -4.75
C ALA A 339 -6.09 18.66 -3.73
N GLY A 340 -5.39 17.54 -3.63
CA GLY A 340 -4.18 17.41 -2.82
C GLY A 340 -3.07 18.38 -3.23
N ALA A 341 -2.84 18.56 -4.54
CA ALA A 341 -1.88 19.53 -5.06
C ALA A 341 -2.29 20.97 -4.72
N ALA A 342 -3.58 21.29 -4.80
CA ALA A 342 -4.10 22.60 -4.38
C ALA A 342 -3.93 22.83 -2.87
N ILE A 343 -4.18 21.80 -2.04
CA ILE A 343 -3.93 21.84 -0.59
C ILE A 343 -2.44 22.04 -0.32
N ASN A 344 -1.57 21.43 -1.10
CA ASN A 344 -0.11 21.61 -0.94
C ASN A 344 0.33 23.07 -1.11
N LEU A 345 -0.36 23.86 -1.93
CA LEU A 345 -0.07 25.30 -2.06
C LEU A 345 -0.34 26.06 -0.75
N LEU A 346 -1.19 25.52 0.14
CA LEU A 346 -1.41 26.12 1.47
C LEU A 346 -0.16 26.11 2.33
N VAL A 347 0.83 25.25 2.07
CA VAL A 347 2.12 25.25 2.77
C VAL A 347 2.79 26.62 2.74
N LEU A 348 2.59 27.39 1.65
CA LEU A 348 3.14 28.72 1.49
C LEU A 348 2.46 29.79 2.37
N PHE A 349 1.27 29.51 2.92
CA PHE A 349 0.46 30.49 3.65
C PHE A 349 0.11 30.03 5.07
N ASN A 350 -0.14 28.75 5.24
CA ASN A 350 -0.51 28.14 6.53
C ASN A 350 -0.06 26.69 6.58
N ARG A 351 1.16 26.48 7.06
CA ARG A 351 1.82 25.17 7.12
C ARG A 351 1.06 24.19 8.01
N ASP A 352 0.47 24.65 9.13
CA ASP A 352 -0.27 23.78 10.07
C ASP A 352 -1.55 23.23 9.44
N LEU A 353 -2.33 24.10 8.78
CA LEU A 353 -3.53 23.67 8.06
C LEU A 353 -3.17 22.70 6.94
N ALA A 354 -2.11 23.00 6.19
CA ALA A 354 -1.60 22.13 5.12
C ALA A 354 -1.21 20.75 5.68
N ALA A 355 -0.43 20.69 6.77
CA ALA A 355 -0.04 19.44 7.43
C ALA A 355 -1.26 18.62 7.86
N GLY A 356 -2.25 19.27 8.50
CA GLY A 356 -3.48 18.63 8.93
C GLY A 356 -4.29 17.99 7.80
N LEU A 357 -4.22 18.54 6.59
CA LEU A 357 -4.91 18.04 5.41
C LEU A 357 -4.06 17.04 4.61
N LEU A 358 -2.77 17.31 4.39
CA LEU A 358 -1.89 16.49 3.56
C LEU A 358 -1.66 15.08 4.15
N ARG A 359 -1.75 14.90 5.47
CA ARG A 359 -1.61 13.59 6.13
C ARG A 359 -2.54 12.50 5.58
N TYR A 360 -3.58 12.84 4.83
CA TYR A 360 -4.55 11.90 4.28
C TYR A 360 -4.15 11.31 2.91
N TYR A 361 -2.91 11.47 2.43
CA TYR A 361 -2.37 10.79 1.24
C TYR A 361 -3.19 11.00 -0.03
N TRP A 362 -3.44 12.23 -0.40
CA TRP A 362 -4.27 12.62 -1.54
C TRP A 362 -3.82 12.03 -2.89
N PHE A 363 -2.55 11.71 -3.03
CA PHE A 363 -1.97 11.19 -4.28
C PHE A 363 -2.05 9.67 -4.42
N ARG A 364 -2.27 8.96 -3.32
CA ARG A 364 -2.20 7.49 -3.25
C ARG A 364 -3.11 6.78 -4.24
N LEU A 365 -4.39 7.18 -4.33
CA LEU A 365 -5.35 6.51 -5.22
C LEU A 365 -5.02 6.72 -6.68
N SER A 366 -4.54 7.91 -7.08
CA SER A 366 -4.19 8.22 -8.47
C SER A 366 -2.97 7.43 -8.95
N ASP A 367 -2.01 7.12 -8.05
CA ASP A 367 -0.85 6.27 -8.35
C ASP A 367 -1.25 4.84 -8.78
N VAL A 368 -2.45 4.39 -8.38
CA VAL A 368 -3.01 3.08 -8.77
C VAL A 368 -4.00 3.22 -9.92
N ALA A 369 -4.90 4.20 -9.84
CA ALA A 369 -6.00 4.34 -10.78
C ALA A 369 -5.52 4.75 -12.19
N VAL A 370 -4.51 5.61 -12.31
CA VAL A 370 -3.98 6.04 -13.60
C VAL A 370 -3.25 4.90 -14.33
N PRO A 371 -2.29 4.17 -13.72
CA PRO A 371 -1.70 2.97 -14.32
C PRO A 371 -2.75 1.92 -14.70
N MET A 372 -3.75 1.66 -13.85
CA MET A 372 -4.84 0.74 -14.13
C MET A 372 -5.64 1.19 -15.36
N GLY A 373 -6.01 2.47 -15.42
CA GLY A 373 -6.73 3.06 -16.53
C GLY A 373 -5.96 2.92 -17.84
N VAL A 374 -4.68 3.32 -17.85
CA VAL A 374 -3.81 3.22 -19.04
C VAL A 374 -3.63 1.76 -19.48
N ALA A 375 -3.40 0.84 -18.55
CA ALA A 375 -3.23 -0.58 -18.88
C ALA A 375 -4.47 -1.18 -19.56
N ILE A 376 -5.66 -0.93 -19.00
CA ILE A 376 -6.91 -1.49 -19.53
C ILE A 376 -7.32 -0.79 -20.85
N LEU A 377 -7.28 0.56 -20.87
CA LEU A 377 -7.68 1.33 -22.06
C LEU A 377 -6.69 1.19 -23.21
N GLY A 378 -5.39 1.09 -22.91
CA GLY A 378 -4.34 0.83 -23.91
C GLY A 378 -4.54 -0.53 -24.58
N CYS A 379 -4.78 -1.58 -23.79
CA CYS A 379 -5.12 -2.90 -24.33
C CYS A 379 -6.39 -2.84 -25.18
N TRP A 380 -7.43 -2.17 -24.69
CA TRP A 380 -8.67 -2.00 -25.43
C TRP A 380 -8.44 -1.27 -26.76
N TRP A 381 -7.68 -0.17 -26.75
CA TRP A 381 -7.36 0.60 -27.95
C TRP A 381 -6.58 -0.22 -29.00
N ILE A 382 -5.60 -1.01 -28.58
CA ILE A 382 -4.84 -1.92 -29.46
C ILE A 382 -5.79 -2.91 -30.12
N VAL A 383 -6.68 -3.55 -29.34
CA VAL A 383 -7.66 -4.53 -29.85
C VAL A 383 -8.63 -3.91 -30.87
N ASP A 384 -9.15 -2.72 -30.57
CA ASP A 384 -10.12 -2.03 -31.42
C ASP A 384 -9.49 -1.54 -32.73
N SER A 385 -8.24 -1.06 -32.65
CA SER A 385 -7.49 -0.54 -33.80
C SER A 385 -6.83 -1.63 -34.66
N TRP A 386 -6.76 -2.88 -34.18
CA TRP A 386 -6.06 -3.98 -34.87
C TRP A 386 -6.68 -4.36 -36.22
N PRO A 387 -8.00 -4.43 -36.38
CA PRO A 387 -8.64 -4.74 -37.67
C PRO A 387 -8.32 -3.71 -38.75
N ALA A 388 -8.22 -2.42 -38.37
CA ALA A 388 -7.86 -1.34 -39.27
C ALA A 388 -6.36 -1.34 -39.67
N ARG A 389 -5.58 -2.25 -39.08
CA ARG A 389 -4.12 -2.39 -39.30
C ARG A 389 -3.36 -1.06 -39.25
N THR A 390 -3.73 -0.16 -38.38
CA THR A 390 -3.06 1.15 -38.23
C THR A 390 -1.61 0.93 -37.80
N ALA A 391 -0.66 1.58 -38.49
CA ALA A 391 0.76 1.47 -38.15
C ALA A 391 1.03 1.88 -36.69
N ILE A 392 0.31 2.87 -36.20
CA ILE A 392 0.43 3.39 -34.83
C ILE A 392 0.04 2.32 -33.80
N ALA A 393 -1.06 1.57 -34.00
CA ALA A 393 -1.47 0.54 -33.05
C ALA A 393 -0.48 -0.64 -33.01
N ARG A 394 0.08 -1.00 -34.17
CA ARG A 394 1.12 -2.04 -34.22
C ARG A 394 2.40 -1.57 -33.54
N PHE A 395 2.82 -0.35 -33.82
CA PHE A 395 4.01 0.24 -33.17
C PHE A 395 3.82 0.29 -31.65
N ALA A 396 2.68 0.78 -31.17
CA ALA A 396 2.36 0.80 -29.73
C ALA A 396 2.35 -0.60 -29.10
N ALA A 397 1.80 -1.62 -29.80
CA ALA A 397 1.82 -3.01 -29.32
C ALA A 397 3.25 -3.58 -29.23
N VAL A 398 4.08 -3.30 -30.23
CA VAL A 398 5.50 -3.71 -30.22
C VAL A 398 6.25 -3.02 -29.10
N LEU A 399 6.07 -1.70 -28.95
CA LEU A 399 6.72 -0.93 -27.89
C LEU A 399 6.30 -1.41 -26.51
N ALA A 400 5.01 -1.65 -26.29
CA ALA A 400 4.51 -2.23 -25.04
C ALA A 400 5.10 -3.62 -24.77
N GLY A 401 5.19 -4.48 -25.80
CA GLY A 401 5.80 -5.80 -25.69
C GLY A 401 7.28 -5.72 -25.32
N LEU A 402 8.06 -4.85 -25.99
CA LEU A 402 9.47 -4.63 -25.66
C LEU A 402 9.66 -4.08 -24.24
N ALA A 403 8.83 -3.13 -23.82
CA ALA A 403 8.87 -2.58 -22.46
C ALA A 403 8.57 -3.67 -21.41
N LEU A 404 7.60 -4.54 -21.64
CA LEU A 404 7.31 -5.66 -20.76
C LEU A 404 8.45 -6.68 -20.70
N ILE A 405 9.03 -7.04 -21.84
CA ILE A 405 10.19 -7.94 -21.90
C ILE A 405 11.36 -7.35 -21.13
N TYR A 406 11.63 -6.05 -21.32
CA TYR A 406 12.68 -5.35 -20.58
C TYR A 406 12.39 -5.35 -19.08
N HIS A 407 11.18 -4.95 -18.68
CA HIS A 407 10.80 -4.84 -17.26
C HIS A 407 10.88 -6.19 -16.54
N PHE A 408 10.17 -7.22 -17.02
CA PHE A 408 10.20 -8.54 -16.37
C PHE A 408 11.51 -9.29 -16.58
N GLY A 409 12.20 -9.05 -17.68
CA GLY A 409 13.55 -9.57 -17.91
C GLY A 409 14.56 -8.99 -16.91
N SER A 410 14.55 -7.67 -16.69
CA SER A 410 15.42 -7.03 -15.70
C SER A 410 15.12 -7.49 -14.27
N LEU A 411 13.85 -7.61 -13.89
CA LEU A 411 13.44 -8.15 -12.58
C LEU A 411 13.94 -9.60 -12.40
N SER A 412 13.85 -10.41 -13.44
CA SER A 412 14.30 -11.81 -13.40
C SER A 412 15.82 -11.90 -13.25
N ILE A 413 16.57 -11.09 -14.00
CA ILE A 413 18.04 -11.03 -13.92
C ILE A 413 18.50 -10.56 -12.53
N GLN A 414 17.87 -9.51 -11.98
CA GLN A 414 18.18 -9.03 -10.63
C GLN A 414 18.02 -10.14 -9.58
N ARG A 415 17.03 -11.01 -9.71
CA ARG A 415 16.77 -12.11 -8.77
C ARG A 415 17.70 -13.32 -8.93
N LEU A 416 18.44 -13.43 -10.02
CA LEU A 416 19.48 -14.44 -10.17
C LEU A 416 20.75 -14.08 -9.39
N GLN A 417 20.87 -12.82 -8.94
CA GLN A 417 21.95 -12.37 -8.08
C GLN A 417 21.54 -12.53 -6.60
N PRO A 418 22.49 -12.61 -5.66
CA PRO A 418 22.19 -12.52 -4.25
C PRO A 418 21.47 -11.20 -3.95
N VAL A 419 20.20 -11.28 -3.56
CA VAL A 419 19.38 -10.11 -3.29
C VAL A 419 19.04 -10.06 -1.81
N THR A 420 19.35 -8.95 -1.17
CA THR A 420 18.95 -8.69 0.21
C THR A 420 17.47 -8.33 0.31
N PRO A 421 16.80 -8.63 1.44
CA PRO A 421 15.46 -8.17 1.69
C PRO A 421 15.34 -6.65 1.55
N ARG A 422 14.28 -6.16 0.93
CA ARG A 422 14.09 -4.71 0.72
C ARG A 422 13.83 -3.92 2.03
N ALA A 423 13.43 -4.60 3.09
CA ALA A 423 13.36 -3.99 4.41
C ALA A 423 14.74 -3.75 5.01
N GLU A 424 15.75 -4.48 4.56
CA GLU A 424 17.11 -4.32 5.06
C GLU A 424 17.73 -3.05 4.51
N ARG A 425 18.20 -2.18 5.42
CA ARG A 425 18.77 -0.87 5.12
C ARG A 425 20.15 -0.67 5.68
N LEU A 426 20.59 -1.60 6.53
CA LEU A 426 21.92 -1.57 7.14
C LEU A 426 22.95 -2.22 6.21
N ALA A 427 24.20 -1.80 6.38
CA ALA A 427 25.34 -2.43 5.71
C ALA A 427 25.52 -3.87 6.22
N ASN A 428 26.10 -4.73 5.37
CA ASN A 428 26.41 -6.11 5.73
C ASN A 428 25.21 -6.87 6.36
N PRO A 429 24.15 -7.13 5.59
CA PRO A 429 22.90 -7.70 6.09
C PRO A 429 23.05 -9.06 6.80
N LEU A 430 24.05 -9.86 6.42
CA LEU A 430 24.31 -11.15 7.07
C LEU A 430 24.82 -10.95 8.50
N ASP A 431 25.80 -10.08 8.67
CA ASP A 431 26.35 -9.76 10.01
C ASP A 431 25.28 -9.11 10.90
N TRP A 432 24.41 -8.27 10.29
CA TRP A 432 23.27 -7.71 10.99
C TRP A 432 22.31 -8.80 11.49
N GLN A 433 21.98 -9.74 10.60
CA GLN A 433 21.11 -10.86 10.97
C GLN A 433 21.72 -11.73 12.07
N GLU A 434 23.04 -11.99 12.03
CA GLU A 434 23.75 -12.72 13.07
C GLU A 434 23.69 -12.00 14.42
N ALA A 435 23.91 -10.68 14.44
CA ALA A 435 23.79 -9.86 15.66
C ALA A 435 22.37 -9.90 16.23
N CYS A 436 21.35 -9.84 15.37
CA CYS A 436 19.95 -9.97 15.77
C CYS A 436 19.63 -11.38 16.31
N LEU A 437 20.16 -12.45 15.70
CA LEU A 437 19.97 -13.82 16.17
C LEU A 437 20.67 -14.07 17.53
N TRP A 438 21.84 -13.46 17.75
CA TRP A 438 22.47 -13.46 19.07
C TRP A 438 21.55 -12.80 20.11
N ALA A 439 20.94 -11.67 19.79
CA ALA A 439 19.99 -10.99 20.65
C ALA A 439 18.69 -11.81 20.86
N ALA A 440 18.29 -12.62 19.89
CA ALA A 440 17.11 -13.49 19.99
C ALA A 440 17.29 -14.65 21.00
N ASP A 441 18.54 -15.10 21.21
CA ASP A 441 18.83 -16.23 22.09
C ASP A 441 18.56 -15.87 23.57
N GLY A 442 17.65 -16.59 24.20
CA GLY A 442 17.28 -16.38 25.59
C GLY A 442 18.42 -16.62 26.61
N ARG A 443 19.52 -17.27 26.19
CA ARG A 443 20.73 -17.42 27.01
C ARG A 443 21.56 -16.14 27.06
N ASN A 444 21.46 -15.31 26.03
CA ASN A 444 22.21 -14.06 25.91
C ASN A 444 21.41 -12.87 26.42
N THR A 445 20.12 -12.82 26.11
CA THR A 445 19.23 -11.72 26.44
C THR A 445 17.84 -12.23 26.86
N PRO A 446 17.25 -11.69 27.94
CA PRO A 446 15.90 -12.10 28.32
C PRO A 446 14.84 -11.57 27.35
N PRO A 447 13.65 -12.16 27.36
CA PRO A 447 12.55 -11.76 26.49
C PRO A 447 12.16 -10.29 26.57
N MET A 448 12.34 -9.67 27.75
CA MET A 448 12.00 -8.27 28.03
C MET A 448 13.13 -7.28 27.73
N ALA A 449 14.29 -7.77 27.24
CA ALA A 449 15.43 -6.93 26.94
C ALA A 449 15.08 -5.85 25.89
N ARG A 450 15.48 -4.61 26.15
CA ARG A 450 15.29 -3.48 25.25
C ARG A 450 16.62 -2.99 24.70
N PHE A 451 16.62 -2.67 23.42
CA PHE A 451 17.81 -2.30 22.67
C PHE A 451 17.75 -0.86 22.16
N ILE A 452 18.87 -0.16 22.21
CA ILE A 452 19.15 0.98 21.35
C ILE A 452 19.78 0.41 20.07
N THR A 453 19.18 0.69 18.92
CA THR A 453 19.56 0.12 17.63
C THR A 453 19.92 1.23 16.63
N PRO A 454 20.68 0.94 15.56
CA PRO A 454 20.94 1.90 14.51
C PRO A 454 19.65 2.50 13.92
N ARG A 455 19.70 3.73 13.44
CA ARG A 455 18.53 4.50 12.98
C ARG A 455 17.66 3.75 11.95
N GLN A 456 18.28 2.98 11.06
CA GLN A 456 17.62 2.25 9.97
C GLN A 456 17.40 0.75 10.27
N ALA A 457 17.45 0.35 11.54
CA ALA A 457 17.37 -1.04 12.01
C ALA A 457 15.92 -1.61 12.00
N GLN A 458 15.12 -1.26 11.01
CA GLN A 458 13.69 -1.65 10.94
C GLN A 458 13.43 -3.16 10.91
N THR A 459 14.47 -3.98 10.70
CA THR A 459 14.40 -5.45 10.72
C THR A 459 14.80 -6.06 12.06
N PHE A 460 15.22 -5.24 13.05
CA PHE A 460 15.65 -5.74 14.36
C PHE A 460 14.60 -6.64 15.02
N LYS A 461 13.37 -6.12 15.21
CA LYS A 461 12.27 -6.91 15.83
C LYS A 461 11.92 -8.16 15.03
N TRP A 462 12.04 -8.08 13.71
CA TRP A 462 11.76 -9.20 12.83
C TRP A 462 12.66 -10.40 13.08
N TYR A 463 13.97 -10.15 13.28
CA TYR A 463 14.95 -11.20 13.53
C TYR A 463 15.13 -11.52 15.01
N ALA A 464 15.17 -10.50 15.87
CA ALA A 464 15.49 -10.66 17.27
C ALA A 464 14.27 -10.98 18.17
N GLY A 465 13.06 -10.53 17.79
CA GLY A 465 11.89 -10.65 18.66
C GLY A 465 12.08 -9.92 19.99
N ARG A 466 12.85 -8.84 20.03
CA ARG A 466 13.13 -8.01 21.19
C ARG A 466 12.64 -6.58 20.98
N ALA A 467 12.37 -5.89 22.08
CA ALA A 467 11.97 -4.50 22.07
C ALA A 467 13.13 -3.58 21.69
N GLU A 468 12.84 -2.48 20.98
CA GLU A 468 13.79 -1.42 20.71
C GLU A 468 13.24 -0.05 21.12
N VAL A 469 14.13 0.93 21.32
CA VAL A 469 13.74 2.27 21.78
C VAL A 469 13.00 3.02 20.69
N ALA A 470 13.57 3.13 19.50
CA ALA A 470 12.94 3.70 18.30
C ALA A 470 13.81 3.46 17.07
N THR A 471 13.15 3.31 15.92
CA THR A 471 13.77 3.33 14.58
C THR A 471 13.03 4.28 13.65
N TRP A 472 13.72 4.70 12.59
CA TRP A 472 13.16 5.68 11.65
C TRP A 472 11.90 5.19 10.94
N LYS A 473 11.81 3.89 10.65
CA LYS A 473 10.67 3.31 9.93
C LYS A 473 9.41 3.22 10.79
N ASP A 474 9.55 3.00 12.07
CA ASP A 474 8.48 2.61 12.99
C ASP A 474 7.78 3.81 13.61
N VAL A 475 7.28 4.71 12.76
CA VAL A 475 6.49 5.85 13.20
C VAL A 475 5.08 5.41 13.61
N PRO A 476 4.60 5.76 14.82
CA PRO A 476 3.22 5.50 15.26
C PRO A 476 2.18 6.25 14.42
N GLN A 477 0.90 5.96 14.65
CA GLN A 477 -0.21 6.64 13.98
C GLN A 477 -0.92 7.67 14.86
N ASN A 478 -0.90 7.50 16.17
CA ASN A 478 -1.50 8.41 17.16
C ASN A 478 -0.63 9.65 17.36
N ALA A 479 -1.25 10.82 17.52
CA ALA A 479 -0.55 12.10 17.60
C ALA A 479 0.44 12.17 18.78
N ALA A 480 0.02 11.80 19.98
CA ALA A 480 0.89 11.84 21.16
C ALA A 480 2.09 10.89 21.01
N GLU A 481 1.86 9.71 20.42
CA GLU A 481 2.91 8.72 20.18
C GLU A 481 3.86 9.14 19.05
N ILE A 482 3.40 9.88 18.02
CA ILE A 482 4.26 10.47 16.98
C ILE A 482 5.22 11.48 17.62
N VAL A 483 4.72 12.36 18.50
CA VAL A 483 5.56 13.34 19.20
C VAL A 483 6.58 12.63 20.09
N GLN A 484 6.16 11.59 20.83
CA GLN A 484 7.08 10.79 21.66
C GLN A 484 8.13 10.05 20.81
N TRP A 485 7.72 9.48 19.67
CA TRP A 485 8.65 8.85 18.72
C TRP A 485 9.68 9.86 18.22
N TRP A 486 9.22 11.06 17.86
CA TRP A 486 10.12 12.12 17.41
C TRP A 486 11.11 12.53 18.48
N THR A 487 10.67 12.71 19.72
CA THR A 487 11.57 12.98 20.86
C THR A 487 12.62 11.88 21.01
N ARG A 488 12.23 10.59 20.91
CA ARG A 488 13.19 9.48 20.96
C ARG A 488 14.19 9.53 19.80
N MET A 489 13.73 9.84 18.58
CA MET A 489 14.60 9.97 17.41
C MET A 489 15.61 11.13 17.58
N GLN A 490 15.18 12.25 18.14
CA GLN A 490 16.07 13.37 18.43
C GLN A 490 17.06 13.01 19.53
N ASP A 491 16.62 12.42 20.62
CA ASP A 491 17.50 12.01 21.72
C ASP A 491 18.62 11.05 21.29
N LEU A 492 18.30 10.15 20.38
CA LEU A 492 19.24 9.11 19.92
C LEU A 492 20.16 9.60 18.79
N PHE A 493 19.67 10.46 17.90
CA PHE A 493 20.37 10.70 16.63
C PHE A 493 20.66 12.17 16.32
N ALA A 494 20.06 13.16 17.01
CA ALA A 494 20.40 14.56 16.79
C ALA A 494 21.66 14.96 17.56
N THR A 495 22.58 15.66 16.89
CA THR A 495 23.81 16.19 17.55
C THR A 495 23.51 17.40 18.42
N ASP A 496 22.52 18.23 17.98
CA ASP A 496 21.91 19.29 18.77
C ASP A 496 20.40 19.02 18.85
N GLY A 497 19.93 18.62 20.03
CA GLY A 497 18.52 18.30 20.26
C GLY A 497 17.58 19.51 20.17
N SER A 498 18.09 20.73 19.98
CA SER A 498 17.31 21.97 19.80
C SER A 498 16.91 22.21 18.35
N ASP A 499 17.64 21.65 17.37
CA ASP A 499 17.39 21.82 15.94
C ASP A 499 16.92 20.51 15.28
N PRO A 500 15.62 20.38 14.91
CA PRO A 500 15.10 19.20 14.23
C PRO A 500 15.73 18.93 12.85
N GLU A 501 16.22 19.97 12.16
CA GLU A 501 16.89 19.87 10.86
C GLU A 501 18.43 19.88 10.99
N GLY A 502 18.94 19.98 12.21
CA GLY A 502 20.36 20.04 12.53
C GLY A 502 21.13 18.77 12.19
N PRO A 503 22.47 18.83 12.32
CA PRO A 503 23.32 17.69 12.04
C PRO A 503 22.95 16.51 12.92
N ARG A 504 23.09 15.30 12.37
CA ARG A 504 22.76 14.04 13.04
C ARG A 504 23.99 13.16 13.14
N TYR A 505 24.06 12.38 14.21
CA TYR A 505 25.04 11.32 14.30
C TYR A 505 24.83 10.31 13.15
N GLU A 506 25.88 9.99 12.44
CA GLU A 506 25.87 8.95 11.41
C GLU A 506 25.83 7.57 12.07
N SER A 507 26.58 7.41 13.16
CA SER A 507 26.63 6.18 13.96
C SER A 507 26.44 6.47 15.45
N LEU A 508 25.83 5.53 16.17
CA LEU A 508 25.72 5.58 17.63
C LEU A 508 27.09 5.49 18.34
N ASN A 509 28.16 5.13 17.63
CA ASN A 509 29.55 5.18 18.13
C ASN A 509 30.03 6.61 18.42
N GLU A 510 29.38 7.63 17.89
CA GLU A 510 29.71 9.02 18.11
C GLU A 510 29.19 9.56 19.48
N LEU A 511 28.28 8.80 20.10
CA LEU A 511 27.76 9.14 21.43
C LEU A 511 28.80 8.92 22.52
N SER A 512 28.87 9.85 23.48
CA SER A 512 29.72 9.66 24.67
C SER A 512 29.17 8.53 25.56
N PRO A 513 30.00 7.79 26.27
CA PRO A 513 29.55 6.77 27.22
C PRO A 513 28.52 7.29 28.23
N GLN A 514 28.71 8.51 28.73
CA GLN A 514 27.77 9.16 29.65
C GLN A 514 26.40 9.36 29.02
N ARG A 515 26.38 9.81 27.74
CA ARG A 515 25.12 9.98 27.01
C ARG A 515 24.40 8.64 26.77
N ILE A 516 25.15 7.60 26.50
CA ILE A 516 24.57 6.23 26.32
C ILE A 516 23.97 5.74 27.66
N GLU A 517 24.61 5.95 28.79
CA GLU A 517 24.10 5.60 30.12
C GLU A 517 22.82 6.39 30.46
N GLU A 518 22.80 7.71 30.15
CA GLU A 518 21.61 8.55 30.32
C GLU A 518 20.43 8.02 29.47
N LEU A 519 20.68 7.70 28.21
CA LEU A 519 19.66 7.15 27.30
C LEU A 519 19.21 5.75 27.74
N GLY A 520 20.14 4.90 28.19
CA GLY A 520 19.86 3.62 28.78
C GLY A 520 18.92 3.72 29.98
N SER A 521 19.18 4.66 30.87
CA SER A 521 18.37 4.95 32.06
C SER A 521 17.01 5.52 31.67
N LYS A 522 16.99 6.55 30.80
CA LYS A 522 15.77 7.23 30.33
C LYS A 522 14.77 6.28 29.66
N TYR A 523 15.28 5.40 28.80
CA TYR A 523 14.46 4.50 27.99
C TYR A 523 14.45 3.06 28.50
N GLN A 524 15.10 2.81 29.63
CA GLN A 524 15.25 1.48 30.21
C GLN A 524 15.84 0.48 29.18
N ALA A 525 16.84 0.94 28.42
CA ALA A 525 17.53 0.10 27.45
C ALA A 525 18.69 -0.64 28.12
N ASP A 526 18.76 -1.95 27.86
CA ASP A 526 19.72 -2.86 28.46
C ASP A 526 20.96 -3.02 27.59
N PHE A 527 20.77 -2.88 26.27
CA PHE A 527 21.80 -3.09 25.26
C PHE A 527 21.82 -1.97 24.22
N LEU A 528 22.99 -1.77 23.64
CA LEU A 528 23.23 -0.90 22.50
C LEU A 528 23.85 -1.74 21.37
N ILE A 529 23.35 -1.61 20.16
CA ILE A 529 23.96 -2.16 18.95
C ILE A 529 24.50 -1.01 18.10
N THR A 530 25.77 -1.10 17.72
CA THR A 530 26.41 -0.15 16.80
C THR A 530 27.15 -0.89 15.69
N GLU A 531 27.52 -0.15 14.64
CA GLU A 531 28.53 -0.60 13.70
C GLU A 531 29.88 -0.77 14.40
N THR A 532 30.73 -1.64 13.86
CA THR A 532 32.10 -1.83 14.39
C THR A 532 32.90 -0.54 14.25
N ALA A 533 33.55 -0.10 15.34
CA ALA A 533 34.46 1.04 15.39
C ALA A 533 35.78 0.64 16.05
N ASP A 534 36.85 1.36 15.73
CA ASP A 534 38.18 1.20 16.33
C ASP A 534 38.73 2.58 16.78
N PRO A 535 38.92 2.81 18.08
CA PRO A 535 38.62 1.89 19.16
C PRO A 535 37.14 1.74 19.44
N PRO A 536 36.67 0.59 20.00
CA PRO A 536 35.31 0.41 20.42
C PRO A 536 34.96 1.35 21.58
N LEU A 537 33.66 1.58 21.81
CA LEU A 537 33.18 2.35 22.96
C LEU A 537 33.69 1.74 24.29
N ASN A 538 33.98 2.60 25.26
CA ASN A 538 34.40 2.17 26.61
C ASN A 538 33.19 1.64 27.40
N LEU A 539 32.55 0.58 26.88
CA LEU A 539 31.42 -0.13 27.47
C LEU A 539 31.69 -1.63 27.43
N LYS A 540 30.94 -2.41 28.22
CA LYS A 540 31.08 -3.87 28.24
C LYS A 540 30.58 -4.48 26.93
N VAL A 541 31.51 -4.96 26.11
CA VAL A 541 31.18 -5.73 24.90
C VAL A 541 30.63 -7.10 25.29
N VAL A 542 29.46 -7.50 24.75
CA VAL A 542 28.84 -8.80 24.98
C VAL A 542 28.75 -9.65 23.72
N TYR A 543 28.82 -9.01 22.55
CA TYR A 543 28.89 -9.66 21.25
C TYR A 543 29.66 -8.77 20.24
N ARG A 544 30.37 -9.40 19.32
CA ARG A 544 31.02 -8.71 18.20
C ARG A 544 31.13 -9.66 17.03
N ASN A 545 30.81 -9.19 15.82
CA ASN A 545 31.21 -9.76 14.55
C ASN A 545 31.99 -8.75 13.71
N GLU A 546 32.16 -8.98 12.40
CA GLU A 546 32.96 -8.09 11.56
C GLU A 546 32.35 -6.68 11.45
N SER A 547 31.02 -6.56 11.43
CA SER A 547 30.30 -5.31 11.14
C SER A 547 29.61 -4.69 12.35
N TYR A 548 29.28 -5.46 13.39
CA TYR A 548 28.45 -4.98 14.51
C TYR A 548 29.03 -5.36 15.86
N ILE A 549 28.79 -4.49 16.85
CA ILE A 549 29.11 -4.71 18.26
C ILE A 549 27.85 -4.52 19.09
N ILE A 550 27.62 -5.41 20.05
CA ILE A 550 26.59 -5.24 21.08
C ILE A 550 27.26 -4.96 22.41
N TYR A 551 26.88 -3.84 23.00
CA TYR A 551 27.32 -3.43 24.32
C TYR A 551 26.22 -3.61 25.35
N LYS A 552 26.59 -3.96 26.57
CA LYS A 552 25.71 -3.91 27.74
C LYS A 552 25.71 -2.48 28.28
N VAL A 553 24.56 -1.84 28.40
CA VAL A 553 24.38 -0.47 28.84
C VAL A 553 23.96 -0.42 30.30
N ARG A 554 23.15 -1.37 30.75
CA ARG A 554 22.62 -1.42 32.11
C ARG A 554 22.75 -2.81 32.69
N ASP A 555 23.17 -2.91 33.96
CA ASP A 555 23.13 -4.15 34.68
C ASP A 555 21.71 -4.49 35.12
N TRP A 556 21.31 -5.71 34.90
CA TRP A 556 20.05 -6.26 35.41
C TRP A 556 20.18 -6.28 36.94
N GLY A 557 19.43 -5.44 37.59
CA GLY A 557 19.15 -5.72 38.97
C GLY A 557 18.44 -7.07 39.02
N LEU A 558 19.16 -8.13 39.35
CA LEU A 558 18.53 -9.32 39.87
C LEU A 558 17.80 -8.83 41.13
N GLY A 559 16.52 -8.50 40.98
CA GLY A 559 15.60 -8.47 42.09
C GLY A 559 15.49 -9.89 42.60
N ILE A 560 16.51 -10.34 43.31
CA ILE A 560 16.41 -11.43 44.26
C ILE A 560 15.62 -10.79 45.41
N GLY A 561 14.28 -10.91 45.31
CA GLY A 561 13.47 -10.66 46.49
C GLY A 561 13.90 -11.64 47.58
N ASP A 562 14.39 -11.08 48.65
CA ASP A 562 14.50 -11.76 49.93
C ASP A 562 13.13 -12.19 50.42
#